data_3e3ae03fc9872bcc838e87b6d3a4b4b8
#
_entry.id   3e3ae03fc9872bcc838e87b6d3a4b4b8
#
_cell.length_a   1.000
_cell.length_b   1.000
_cell.length_c   1.000
_cell.angle_alpha   90.00
_cell.angle_beta   90.00
_cell.angle_gamma   90.00
#
_symmetry.space_group_name_H-M   'P 1'
#
loop_
_entity.id
_entity.type
_entity.pdbx_description
1 polymer ?
#
loop_
_entity_poly.entity_id
_entity_poly.type
_entity_poly.pdbx_seq_one_letter_code
_entity_poly.pdbx_strand_id
1 'polypeptide(L)'
;MMKFCSQCGGSIKFEVPKDDDIPRFICTQCDFIHYENPRVVVGSVPIYKDQVLLCLRAIEPRSNYWTLPAGFLENGEGLADGAVREAEEEALIKPIIGPLIAVVDVIHAHQVHVFFRAHLENLEFGTGKESLDVKLFKLSEIPWEQMAFKTGKIALRAQINKSEDDWQPVYKTLP
;
A
#
# COMPACT_ATOMS: atom_id res chain seq x y z
N MET A 1 14.37 7.16 14.42
CA MET A 1 14.25 8.37 15.28
C MET A 1 15.01 9.51 14.61
N MET A 2 14.34 10.64 14.38
CA MET A 2 14.93 11.84 13.77
C MET A 2 16.04 12.39 14.67
N LYS A 3 17.17 12.80 14.10
CA LYS A 3 18.32 13.30 14.87
C LYS A 3 18.58 14.80 14.65
N PHE A 4 18.21 15.29 13.47
CA PHE A 4 18.48 16.67 13.05
C PHE A 4 17.25 17.29 12.40
N CYS A 5 17.11 18.59 12.51
CA CYS A 5 16.05 19.37 11.90
C CYS A 5 16.21 19.38 10.37
N SER A 6 15.15 19.08 9.64
CA SER A 6 15.14 19.12 8.16
C SER A 6 15.21 20.54 7.60
N GLN A 7 14.95 21.58 8.40
CA GLN A 7 14.99 22.98 7.96
C GLN A 7 16.35 23.64 8.14
N CYS A 8 17.04 23.39 9.26
CA CYS A 8 18.27 24.10 9.58
C CYS A 8 19.45 23.23 10.00
N GLY A 9 19.27 21.90 10.06
CA GLY A 9 20.29 20.96 10.50
C GLY A 9 20.57 20.95 12.01
N GLY A 10 19.88 21.78 12.80
CA GLY A 10 20.03 21.85 14.26
C GLY A 10 19.56 20.59 14.98
N SER A 11 19.99 20.41 16.22
CA SER A 11 19.55 19.31 17.07
C SER A 11 18.06 19.40 17.37
N ILE A 12 17.43 18.24 17.60
CA ILE A 12 16.01 18.15 17.94
C ILE A 12 15.81 17.56 19.34
N LYS A 13 14.72 17.97 19.97
CA LYS A 13 14.19 17.40 21.20
C LYS A 13 12.80 16.81 20.93
N PHE A 14 12.37 15.84 21.74
CA PHE A 14 11.06 15.22 21.65
C PHE A 14 10.26 15.59 22.90
N GLU A 15 9.32 16.50 22.75
CA GLU A 15 8.48 17.02 23.85
C GLU A 15 7.12 17.51 23.30
N VAL A 16 6.18 17.74 24.20
CA VAL A 16 4.86 18.33 23.84
C VAL A 16 5.04 19.81 23.54
N PRO A 17 4.74 20.28 22.32
CA PRO A 17 4.78 21.70 21.98
C PRO A 17 3.76 22.49 22.78
N LYS A 18 3.97 23.80 22.86
CA LYS A 18 2.94 24.69 23.40
C LYS A 18 1.67 24.58 22.54
N ASP A 19 0.53 24.44 23.18
CA ASP A 19 -0.80 24.31 22.57
C ASP A 19 -1.02 22.98 21.77
N ASP A 20 -0.24 21.92 22.06
CA ASP A 20 -0.44 20.54 21.54
C ASP A 20 -0.55 19.57 22.72
N ASP A 21 -1.13 18.38 22.49
CA ASP A 21 -1.29 17.32 23.49
C ASP A 21 -0.37 16.10 23.23
N ILE A 22 0.35 16.11 22.08
CA ILE A 22 1.14 14.98 21.61
C ILE A 22 2.60 15.40 21.49
N PRO A 23 3.56 14.58 22.00
CA PRO A 23 4.98 14.84 21.81
C PRO A 23 5.37 14.89 20.32
N ARG A 24 6.15 15.90 19.95
CA ARG A 24 6.67 16.13 18.60
C ARG A 24 8.18 16.31 18.62
N PHE A 25 8.80 16.12 17.49
CA PHE A 25 10.19 16.54 17.30
C PHE A 25 10.26 18.04 17.08
N ILE A 26 10.94 18.77 17.94
CA ILE A 26 11.08 20.22 17.90
C ILE A 26 12.56 20.56 17.75
N CYS A 27 12.88 21.48 16.81
CA CYS A 27 14.22 21.98 16.65
C CYS A 27 14.61 22.88 17.83
N THR A 28 15.81 22.69 18.38
CA THR A 28 16.34 23.51 19.47
C THR A 28 16.95 24.84 19.00
N GLN A 29 17.06 25.08 17.67
CA GLN A 29 17.67 26.27 17.09
C GLN A 29 16.66 27.18 16.36
N CYS A 30 15.72 26.59 15.60
CA CYS A 30 14.74 27.36 14.82
C CYS A 30 13.28 27.11 15.23
N ASP A 31 13.06 26.40 16.33
CA ASP A 31 11.74 26.07 16.90
C ASP A 31 10.77 25.36 15.94
N PHE A 32 11.27 24.88 14.78
CA PHE A 32 10.44 24.15 13.83
C PHE A 32 9.90 22.87 14.44
N ILE A 33 8.58 22.67 14.38
CA ILE A 33 7.88 21.49 14.87
C ILE A 33 7.70 20.53 13.70
N HIS A 34 8.23 19.30 13.83
CA HIS A 34 8.09 18.26 12.82
C HIS A 34 6.82 17.44 13.08
N TYR A 35 5.85 17.57 12.19
CA TYR A 35 4.66 16.74 12.18
C TYR A 35 4.90 15.52 11.30
N GLU A 36 4.73 14.32 11.89
CA GLU A 36 4.81 13.05 11.17
C GLU A 36 3.41 12.45 11.06
N ASN A 37 3.02 12.09 9.85
CA ASN A 37 1.74 11.45 9.56
C ASN A 37 1.97 10.00 9.11
N PRO A 38 0.96 9.12 9.24
CA PRO A 38 1.03 7.80 8.63
C PRO A 38 1.28 7.89 7.13
N ARG A 39 2.17 7.03 6.62
CA ARG A 39 2.42 6.94 5.18
C ARG A 39 1.29 6.19 4.52
N VAL A 40 0.88 6.64 3.35
CA VAL A 40 -0.13 5.98 2.54
C VAL A 40 0.54 4.97 1.62
N VAL A 41 0.03 3.75 1.61
CA VAL A 41 0.36 2.70 0.64
C VAL A 41 -0.87 2.52 -0.24
N VAL A 42 -0.68 2.55 -1.55
CA VAL A 42 -1.75 2.34 -2.53
C VAL A 42 -1.48 1.10 -3.34
N GLY A 43 -2.54 0.40 -3.69
CA GLY A 43 -2.41 -0.81 -4.50
C GLY A 43 -3.72 -1.20 -5.17
N SER A 44 -3.63 -2.23 -5.99
CA SER A 44 -4.76 -2.74 -6.74
C SER A 44 -4.93 -4.25 -6.60
N VAL A 45 -6.15 -4.72 -6.83
CA VAL A 45 -6.50 -6.12 -6.98
C VAL A 45 -6.80 -6.35 -8.46
N PRO A 46 -5.79 -6.66 -9.30
CA PRO A 46 -5.97 -6.79 -10.74
C PRO A 46 -6.65 -8.11 -11.08
N ILE A 47 -7.86 -8.03 -11.60
CA ILE A 47 -8.70 -9.18 -11.94
C ILE A 47 -8.79 -9.35 -13.46
N TYR A 48 -8.63 -10.58 -13.91
CA TYR A 48 -8.99 -11.03 -15.24
C TYR A 48 -9.91 -12.25 -15.16
N LYS A 49 -11.19 -12.09 -15.49
CA LYS A 49 -12.22 -13.14 -15.32
C LYS A 49 -12.28 -13.62 -13.87
N ASP A 50 -11.99 -14.90 -13.63
CA ASP A 50 -11.93 -15.58 -12.32
C ASP A 50 -10.53 -15.66 -11.71
N GLN A 51 -9.59 -14.86 -12.21
CA GLN A 51 -8.19 -14.88 -11.79
C GLN A 51 -7.75 -13.52 -11.26
N VAL A 52 -6.78 -13.53 -10.33
CA VAL A 52 -6.09 -12.36 -9.80
C VAL A 52 -4.60 -12.43 -10.16
N LEU A 53 -4.04 -11.29 -10.56
CA LEU A 53 -2.61 -11.17 -10.77
C LEU A 53 -1.91 -10.85 -9.45
N LEU A 54 -0.86 -11.63 -9.14
CA LEU A 54 0.01 -11.43 -7.99
C LEU A 54 1.46 -11.33 -8.44
N CYS A 55 2.25 -10.56 -7.68
CA CYS A 55 3.68 -10.37 -7.85
C CYS A 55 4.44 -11.15 -6.78
N LEU A 56 5.49 -11.88 -7.13
CA LEU A 56 6.42 -12.51 -6.20
C LEU A 56 7.52 -11.52 -5.86
N ARG A 57 7.59 -11.09 -4.62
CA ARG A 57 8.49 -10.02 -4.18
C ARG A 57 9.97 -10.37 -4.34
N ALA A 58 10.74 -9.47 -4.91
CA ALA A 58 12.21 -9.54 -4.98
C ALA A 58 12.90 -8.91 -3.75
N ILE A 59 12.21 -8.02 -3.04
CA ILE A 59 12.79 -7.15 -2.00
C ILE A 59 12.22 -7.44 -0.60
N GLU A 60 13.00 -7.12 0.42
CA GLU A 60 12.54 -7.14 1.80
C GLU A 60 11.63 -5.91 2.13
N PRO A 61 10.72 -6.03 3.11
CA PRO A 61 10.41 -7.23 3.88
C PRO A 61 9.60 -8.25 3.06
N ARG A 62 9.71 -9.52 3.43
CA ARG A 62 8.97 -10.63 2.83
C ARG A 62 9.35 -10.92 1.36
N SER A 63 10.64 -10.89 1.01
CA SER A 63 11.14 -11.46 -0.25
C SER A 63 10.68 -12.91 -0.41
N ASN A 64 10.42 -13.32 -1.65
CA ASN A 64 9.88 -14.64 -2.02
C ASN A 64 8.45 -14.94 -1.51
N TYR A 65 7.66 -13.91 -1.18
CA TYR A 65 6.23 -14.03 -0.90
C TYR A 65 5.41 -13.32 -1.97
N TRP A 66 4.22 -13.83 -2.23
CA TRP A 66 3.27 -13.26 -3.16
C TRP A 66 2.58 -12.02 -2.57
N THR A 67 2.33 -11.03 -3.39
CA THR A 67 1.63 -9.80 -2.99
C THR A 67 0.74 -9.28 -4.12
N LEU A 68 -0.20 -8.42 -3.77
CA LEU A 68 -0.83 -7.53 -4.73
C LEU A 68 0.16 -6.43 -5.12
N PRO A 69 0.15 -5.91 -6.35
CA PRO A 69 0.95 -4.75 -6.71
C PRO A 69 0.53 -3.56 -5.86
N ALA A 70 1.50 -3.02 -5.08
CA ALA A 70 1.25 -1.94 -4.14
C ALA A 70 2.55 -1.36 -3.56
N GLY A 71 2.62 -0.03 -3.42
CA GLY A 71 3.71 0.68 -2.79
C GLY A 71 3.30 2.04 -2.22
N PHE A 72 4.28 2.87 -1.89
CA PHE A 72 4.01 4.17 -1.28
C PHE A 72 3.42 5.16 -2.29
N LEU A 73 2.40 5.88 -1.82
CA LEU A 73 1.86 7.02 -2.58
C LEU A 73 2.92 8.13 -2.66
N GLU A 74 3.16 8.62 -3.88
CA GLU A 74 4.08 9.71 -4.13
C GLU A 74 3.39 11.09 -4.01
N ASN A 75 4.17 12.11 -3.69
CA ASN A 75 3.66 13.47 -3.65
C ASN A 75 3.24 13.95 -5.04
N GLY A 76 2.03 14.48 -5.16
CA GLY A 76 1.50 15.03 -6.40
C GLY A 76 0.66 14.06 -7.24
N GLU A 77 0.48 12.81 -6.80
CA GLU A 77 -0.42 11.86 -7.45
C GLU A 77 -1.68 11.58 -6.63
N GLY A 78 -2.74 11.15 -7.29
CA GLY A 78 -3.95 10.65 -6.64
C GLY A 78 -3.80 9.17 -6.23
N LEU A 79 -4.66 8.70 -5.30
CA LEU A 79 -4.63 7.30 -4.83
C LEU A 79 -4.78 6.29 -5.98
N ALA A 80 -5.67 6.57 -6.94
CA ALA A 80 -5.90 5.69 -8.09
C ALA A 80 -4.70 5.69 -9.06
N ASP A 81 -4.11 6.87 -9.29
CA ASP A 81 -2.95 7.02 -10.18
C ASP A 81 -1.73 6.28 -9.60
N GLY A 82 -1.50 6.42 -8.29
CA GLY A 82 -0.46 5.67 -7.59
C GLY A 82 -0.66 4.16 -7.67
N ALA A 83 -1.91 3.68 -7.55
CA ALA A 83 -2.19 2.25 -7.70
C ALA A 83 -1.95 1.73 -9.13
N VAL A 84 -2.15 2.55 -10.17
CA VAL A 84 -1.77 2.22 -11.55
C VAL A 84 -0.26 2.20 -11.71
N ARG A 85 0.44 3.23 -11.22
CA ARG A 85 1.89 3.32 -11.29
C ARG A 85 2.57 2.11 -10.65
N GLU A 86 2.16 1.73 -9.44
CA GLU A 86 2.68 0.55 -8.74
C GLU A 86 2.44 -0.75 -9.53
N ALA A 87 1.25 -0.89 -10.13
CA ALA A 87 0.95 -2.04 -10.98
C ALA A 87 1.82 -2.07 -12.27
N GLU A 88 2.12 -0.91 -12.84
CA GLU A 88 3.03 -0.79 -13.98
C GLU A 88 4.49 -1.10 -13.58
N GLU A 89 4.95 -0.60 -12.42
CA GLU A 89 6.31 -0.81 -11.93
C GLU A 89 6.59 -2.25 -11.52
N GLU A 90 5.64 -2.92 -10.84
CA GLU A 90 5.83 -4.27 -10.31
C GLU A 90 5.43 -5.39 -11.28
N ALA A 91 4.45 -5.15 -12.15
CA ALA A 91 3.86 -6.19 -13.01
C ALA A 91 3.79 -5.83 -14.50
N LEU A 92 4.25 -4.64 -14.89
CA LEU A 92 4.22 -4.12 -16.28
C LEU A 92 2.80 -4.09 -16.87
N ILE A 93 1.78 -3.84 -16.06
CA ILE A 93 0.37 -3.74 -16.45
C ILE A 93 -0.16 -2.33 -16.27
N LYS A 94 -1.15 -1.95 -17.11
CA LYS A 94 -1.97 -0.74 -16.93
C LYS A 94 -3.42 -1.14 -16.67
N PRO A 95 -3.79 -1.46 -15.42
CA PRO A 95 -5.14 -1.89 -15.14
C PRO A 95 -6.13 -0.73 -15.17
N ILE A 96 -7.38 -1.01 -15.52
CA ILE A 96 -8.48 -0.07 -15.33
C ILE A 96 -8.88 -0.09 -13.86
N ILE A 97 -8.70 1.03 -13.17
CA ILE A 97 -9.05 1.17 -11.75
C ILE A 97 -10.57 1.29 -11.60
N GLY A 98 -11.11 0.45 -10.76
CA GLY A 98 -12.50 0.42 -10.34
C GLY A 98 -12.72 0.99 -8.94
N PRO A 99 -13.76 0.54 -8.22
CA PRO A 99 -14.08 1.08 -6.90
C PRO A 99 -13.04 0.74 -5.84
N LEU A 100 -13.00 1.57 -4.79
CA LEU A 100 -12.27 1.30 -3.55
C LEU A 100 -12.77 0.00 -2.92
N ILE A 101 -11.86 -0.91 -2.56
CA ILE A 101 -12.21 -2.22 -2.03
C ILE A 101 -11.84 -2.41 -0.56
N ALA A 102 -10.74 -1.82 -0.12
CA ALA A 102 -10.31 -1.90 1.27
C ALA A 102 -9.49 -0.68 1.68
N VAL A 103 -9.69 -0.26 2.93
CA VAL A 103 -8.80 0.66 3.67
C VAL A 103 -8.37 -0.06 4.93
N VAL A 104 -7.07 -0.17 5.16
CA VAL A 104 -6.51 -0.90 6.29
C VAL A 104 -5.47 -0.07 7.02
N ASP A 105 -5.76 0.30 8.28
CA ASP A 105 -4.78 0.91 9.16
C ASP A 105 -3.79 -0.15 9.64
N VAL A 106 -2.51 0.15 9.54
CA VAL A 106 -1.41 -0.67 10.04
C VAL A 106 -0.67 0.14 11.10
N ILE A 107 -1.19 0.11 12.33
CA ILE A 107 -0.80 1.02 13.41
C ILE A 107 0.69 0.88 13.74
N HIS A 108 1.18 -0.34 13.95
CA HIS A 108 2.58 -0.60 14.30
C HIS A 108 3.59 -0.15 13.22
N ALA A 109 3.15 -0.01 11.96
CA ALA A 109 3.99 0.44 10.85
C ALA A 109 3.81 1.93 10.52
N HIS A 110 2.90 2.62 11.21
CA HIS A 110 2.48 3.99 10.87
C HIS A 110 2.10 4.13 9.40
N GLN A 111 1.19 3.25 8.92
CA GLN A 111 0.75 3.22 7.53
C GLN A 111 -0.78 3.10 7.42
N VAL A 112 -1.31 3.61 6.31
CA VAL A 112 -2.68 3.36 5.86
C VAL A 112 -2.60 2.75 4.46
N HIS A 113 -3.13 1.55 4.30
CA HIS A 113 -3.16 0.84 3.02
C HIS A 113 -4.51 1.00 2.35
N VAL A 114 -4.50 1.42 1.10
CA VAL A 114 -5.69 1.70 0.28
C VAL A 114 -5.64 0.81 -0.96
N PHE A 115 -6.64 -0.06 -1.12
CA PHE A 115 -6.71 -0.97 -2.27
C PHE A 115 -7.93 -0.70 -3.12
N PHE A 116 -7.72 -0.72 -4.44
CA PHE A 116 -8.77 -0.62 -5.45
C PHE A 116 -8.98 -1.96 -6.14
N ARG A 117 -10.23 -2.25 -6.52
CA ARG A 117 -10.48 -3.23 -7.56
C ARG A 117 -9.85 -2.72 -8.85
N ALA A 118 -9.27 -3.61 -9.65
CA ALA A 118 -8.76 -3.27 -10.95
C ALA A 118 -9.11 -4.36 -11.97
N HIS A 119 -9.28 -3.98 -13.22
CA HIS A 119 -9.59 -4.90 -14.30
C HIS A 119 -8.43 -4.92 -15.31
N LEU A 120 -8.05 -6.12 -15.77
CA LEU A 120 -7.10 -6.30 -16.85
C LEU A 120 -7.84 -6.52 -18.16
N GLU A 121 -7.54 -5.71 -19.18
CA GLU A 121 -8.12 -5.84 -20.52
C GLU A 121 -7.46 -6.95 -21.35
N ASN A 122 -6.19 -7.22 -21.07
CA ASN A 122 -5.39 -8.24 -21.74
C ASN A 122 -4.50 -8.99 -20.73
N LEU A 123 -3.72 -9.93 -21.23
CA LEU A 123 -2.79 -10.76 -20.45
C LEU A 123 -1.33 -10.40 -20.74
N GLU A 124 -1.07 -9.15 -21.16
CA GLU A 124 0.28 -8.65 -21.33
C GLU A 124 0.79 -8.16 -19.97
N PHE A 125 1.59 -8.96 -19.31
CA PHE A 125 2.22 -8.66 -18.03
C PHE A 125 3.64 -9.23 -17.98
N GLY A 126 4.43 -8.75 -17.05
CA GLY A 126 5.82 -9.19 -16.87
C GLY A 126 6.35 -8.81 -15.50
N THR A 127 7.59 -9.18 -15.23
CA THR A 127 8.26 -8.86 -13.98
C THR A 127 8.89 -7.47 -14.02
N GLY A 128 8.45 -6.60 -13.12
CA GLY A 128 9.13 -5.35 -12.85
C GLY A 128 10.40 -5.55 -11.98
N LYS A 129 11.09 -4.47 -11.66
CA LYS A 129 12.39 -4.52 -10.94
C LYS A 129 12.29 -5.10 -9.52
N GLU A 130 11.12 -4.95 -8.88
CA GLU A 130 10.85 -5.41 -7.52
C GLU A 130 10.13 -6.76 -7.45
N SER A 131 9.93 -7.41 -8.62
CA SER A 131 9.26 -8.70 -8.75
C SER A 131 10.19 -9.78 -9.29
N LEU A 132 10.20 -10.95 -8.65
CA LEU A 132 10.89 -12.16 -9.12
C LEU A 132 10.04 -12.91 -10.15
N ASP A 133 8.72 -12.88 -9.99
CA ASP A 133 7.74 -13.51 -10.87
C ASP A 133 6.41 -12.75 -10.79
N VAL A 134 5.62 -12.83 -11.84
CA VAL A 134 4.26 -12.29 -11.90
C VAL A 134 3.34 -13.34 -12.50
N LYS A 135 2.24 -13.67 -11.81
CA LYS A 135 1.39 -14.78 -12.19
C LYS A 135 -0.08 -14.53 -11.91
N LEU A 136 -0.92 -15.08 -12.79
CA LEU A 136 -2.35 -15.18 -12.56
C LEU A 136 -2.69 -16.44 -11.75
N PHE A 137 -3.46 -16.24 -10.69
CA PHE A 137 -4.00 -17.32 -9.85
C PHE A 137 -5.52 -17.33 -9.97
N LYS A 138 -6.13 -18.49 -10.13
CA LYS A 138 -7.58 -18.58 -9.93
C LYS A 138 -7.94 -18.14 -8.52
N LEU A 139 -9.07 -17.49 -8.35
CA LEU A 139 -9.51 -17.03 -7.02
C LEU A 139 -9.67 -18.17 -6.02
N SER A 140 -9.88 -19.41 -6.50
CA SER A 140 -9.92 -20.64 -5.68
C SER A 140 -8.54 -21.20 -5.32
N GLU A 141 -7.47 -20.75 -5.99
CA GLU A 141 -6.11 -21.30 -5.89
C GLU A 141 -5.09 -20.29 -5.34
N ILE A 142 -5.56 -19.22 -4.71
CA ILE A 142 -4.68 -18.17 -4.11
C ILE A 142 -3.78 -18.80 -3.05
N PRO A 143 -2.44 -18.57 -3.11
CA PRO A 143 -1.49 -19.13 -2.16
C PRO A 143 -1.51 -18.38 -0.81
N TRP A 144 -2.59 -18.50 -0.05
CA TRP A 144 -2.86 -17.71 1.16
C TRP A 144 -1.73 -17.72 2.19
N GLU A 145 -1.06 -18.87 2.37
CA GLU A 145 0.02 -18.99 3.35
C GLU A 145 1.32 -18.32 2.87
N GLN A 146 1.46 -18.16 1.57
CA GLN A 146 2.61 -17.50 0.94
C GLN A 146 2.33 -16.03 0.60
N MET A 147 1.22 -15.47 1.02
CA MET A 147 0.94 -14.03 0.87
C MET A 147 1.75 -13.21 1.88
N ALA A 148 2.48 -12.21 1.39
CA ALA A 148 3.40 -11.37 2.17
C ALA A 148 2.72 -10.60 3.30
N PHE A 149 1.58 -9.99 3.03
CA PHE A 149 0.96 -9.03 3.94
C PHE A 149 -0.50 -9.34 4.24
N LYS A 150 -0.89 -9.13 5.50
CA LYS A 150 -2.28 -9.27 5.94
C LYS A 150 -3.22 -8.30 5.21
N THR A 151 -2.75 -7.10 4.86
CA THR A 151 -3.53 -6.09 4.15
C THR A 151 -3.95 -6.56 2.76
N GLY A 152 -3.04 -7.17 1.99
CA GLY A 152 -3.35 -7.79 0.71
C GLY A 152 -4.34 -8.96 0.85
N LYS A 153 -4.21 -9.80 1.90
CA LYS A 153 -5.19 -10.86 2.20
C LYS A 153 -6.58 -10.29 2.47
N ILE A 154 -6.68 -9.15 3.18
CA ILE A 154 -7.95 -8.48 3.46
C ILE A 154 -8.58 -7.98 2.16
N ALA A 155 -7.82 -7.29 1.30
CA ALA A 155 -8.29 -6.79 0.01
C ALA A 155 -8.77 -7.91 -0.91
N LEU A 156 -8.01 -9.02 -1.03
CA LEU A 156 -8.38 -10.19 -1.80
C LEU A 156 -9.69 -10.85 -1.27
N ARG A 157 -9.81 -11.01 0.03
CA ARG A 157 -11.04 -11.56 0.63
C ARG A 157 -12.24 -10.65 0.39
N ALA A 158 -12.05 -9.32 0.45
CA ALA A 158 -13.09 -8.37 0.11
C ALA A 158 -13.52 -8.52 -1.36
N GLN A 159 -12.58 -8.73 -2.29
CA GLN A 159 -12.87 -8.99 -3.69
C GLN A 159 -13.67 -10.28 -3.92
N ILE A 160 -13.31 -11.37 -3.24
CA ILE A 160 -13.94 -12.69 -3.44
C ILE A 160 -15.35 -12.73 -2.85
N ASN A 161 -15.58 -12.08 -1.72
CA ASN A 161 -16.82 -12.17 -0.95
C ASN A 161 -17.91 -11.18 -1.40
N LYS A 162 -17.63 -10.31 -2.39
CA LYS A 162 -18.61 -9.30 -2.81
C LYS A 162 -19.34 -9.67 -4.08
N SER A 163 -20.67 -9.41 -4.09
CA SER A 163 -21.47 -9.36 -5.30
C SER A 163 -21.23 -8.06 -6.07
N GLU A 164 -21.52 -8.02 -7.35
CA GLU A 164 -21.32 -6.84 -8.20
C GLU A 164 -22.14 -5.62 -7.76
N ASP A 165 -23.23 -5.84 -7.04
CA ASP A 165 -24.19 -4.79 -6.64
C ASP A 165 -23.93 -4.17 -5.26
N ASP A 166 -23.03 -4.74 -4.43
CA ASP A 166 -22.77 -4.26 -3.05
C ASP A 166 -21.30 -3.89 -2.83
N TRP A 167 -20.93 -2.69 -3.29
CA TRP A 167 -19.58 -2.15 -3.17
C TRP A 167 -19.44 -1.22 -1.97
N GLN A 168 -19.47 -1.79 -0.76
CA GLN A 168 -18.96 -1.09 0.42
C GLN A 168 -17.50 -1.49 0.65
N PRO A 169 -16.54 -0.54 0.69
CA PRO A 169 -15.15 -0.88 1.01
C PRO A 169 -15.04 -1.46 2.41
N VAL A 170 -14.15 -2.42 2.56
CA VAL A 170 -13.84 -3.00 3.89
C VAL A 170 -12.88 -2.07 4.61
N TYR A 171 -13.24 -1.67 5.83
CA TYR A 171 -12.34 -0.96 6.73
C TYR A 171 -11.86 -1.90 7.85
N LYS A 172 -10.55 -1.94 8.11
CA LYS A 172 -9.93 -2.76 9.16
C LYS A 172 -8.75 -2.02 9.79
N THR A 173 -8.53 -2.30 11.07
CA THR A 173 -7.33 -1.85 11.81
C THR A 173 -6.50 -3.06 12.24
N LEU A 174 -5.22 -3.02 11.92
CA LEU A 174 -4.22 -3.98 12.37
C LEU A 174 -3.35 -3.30 13.43
N PRO A 175 -3.34 -3.80 14.68
CA PRO A 175 -2.54 -3.24 15.78
C PRO A 175 -1.03 -3.36 15.57
#